data_59c1cb7f766b416d899e9eacda91969a
#
_entry.id   59c1cb7f766b416d899e9eacda91969a
#
_cell.length_a   1.000
_cell.length_b   1.000
_cell.length_c   1.000
_cell.angle_alpha   90.00
_cell.angle_beta   90.00
_cell.angle_gamma   90.00
#
_symmetry.space_group_name_H-M   'P 1'
#
loop_
_entity.id
_entity.type
_entity.pdbx_description
1 polymer ?
#
loop_
_entity_poly.entity_id
_entity_poly.type
_entity_poly.pdbx_seq_one_letter_code
_entity_poly.pdbx_strand_id
1 'polypeptide(L)'
;MKKIIKEGASLERFELPREEAIKLMEDRGEPYKVELINDLPEDAVISFYRQGDFVDLCAGPHLMSTKAIKAVKLTASSAAYWRGNSNNKVLTRIYGISFTKNDDLKAYLEHLEDIKRRDHNKLGREMELFTTVDVIGQGLPLIMPKGERIIRTLQRWIEDEEDSRGYVRTKTPLMAKSDLYKISGHWDHYKEDMLSLIHI
;
A
#
# COMPACT_ATOMS: atom_id res chain seq x y z
N MET A 1 15.09 -19.42 3.51
CA MET A 1 14.59 -19.19 2.14
C MET A 1 15.43 -19.87 1.06
N LYS A 2 16.74 -19.58 0.88
CA LYS A 2 17.55 -20.21 -0.20
C LYS A 2 17.51 -21.75 -0.17
N LYS A 3 17.50 -22.38 1.01
CA LYS A 3 17.39 -23.84 1.17
C LYS A 3 16.04 -24.33 0.64
N ILE A 4 14.92 -23.74 1.06
CA ILE A 4 13.55 -24.07 0.64
C ILE A 4 13.39 -23.94 -0.88
N ILE A 5 13.92 -22.86 -1.45
CA ILE A 5 13.90 -22.65 -2.91
C ILE A 5 14.67 -23.75 -3.64
N LYS A 6 15.86 -24.12 -3.13
CA LYS A 6 16.70 -25.17 -3.72
C LYS A 6 16.02 -26.55 -3.66
N GLU A 7 15.27 -26.85 -2.61
CA GLU A 7 14.49 -28.09 -2.45
C GLU A 7 13.37 -28.20 -3.50
N GLY A 8 12.88 -27.06 -4.00
CA GLY A 8 11.85 -27.04 -5.03
C GLY A 8 10.50 -27.58 -4.54
N ALA A 9 10.17 -27.29 -3.27
CA ALA A 9 8.94 -27.78 -2.65
C ALA A 9 7.69 -27.38 -3.44
N SER A 10 6.72 -28.31 -3.54
CA SER A 10 5.39 -28.05 -4.08
C SER A 10 4.57 -27.23 -3.07
N LEU A 11 3.64 -26.43 -3.60
CA LEU A 11 2.62 -25.74 -2.81
C LEU A 11 1.26 -26.31 -3.26
N GLU A 12 0.57 -26.94 -2.33
CA GLU A 12 -0.69 -27.62 -2.57
C GLU A 12 -1.84 -26.83 -1.93
N ARG A 13 -2.82 -26.42 -2.76
CA ARG A 13 -4.04 -25.79 -2.28
C ARG A 13 -5.04 -26.86 -1.85
N PHE A 14 -5.68 -26.68 -0.71
CA PHE A 14 -6.82 -27.49 -0.25
C PHE A 14 -7.83 -26.61 0.48
N GLU A 15 -9.03 -27.12 0.62
CA GLU A 15 -10.14 -26.43 1.28
C GLU A 15 -10.65 -27.28 2.44
N LEU A 16 -11.13 -26.63 3.48
CA LEU A 16 -11.75 -27.26 4.64
C LEU A 16 -13.05 -26.59 5.00
N PRO A 17 -14.02 -27.35 5.53
CA PRO A 17 -15.18 -26.79 6.23
C PRO A 17 -14.70 -25.93 7.41
N ARG A 18 -15.50 -24.91 7.78
CA ARG A 18 -15.14 -23.93 8.82
C ARG A 18 -14.69 -24.57 10.14
N GLU A 19 -15.45 -25.57 10.62
CA GLU A 19 -15.13 -26.23 11.89
C GLU A 19 -13.79 -26.95 11.85
N GLU A 20 -13.49 -27.65 10.75
CA GLU A 20 -12.23 -28.35 10.56
C GLU A 20 -11.06 -27.35 10.38
N ALA A 21 -11.30 -26.24 9.71
CA ALA A 21 -10.34 -25.16 9.52
C ALA A 21 -9.95 -24.51 10.85
N ILE A 22 -10.91 -24.21 11.70
CA ILE A 22 -10.69 -23.68 13.06
C ILE A 22 -9.88 -24.67 13.87
N LYS A 23 -10.30 -25.92 13.92
CA LYS A 23 -9.61 -26.98 14.67
C LYS A 23 -8.15 -27.15 14.22
N LEU A 24 -7.92 -27.14 12.91
CA LEU A 24 -6.56 -27.23 12.36
C LEU A 24 -5.67 -26.08 12.85
N MET A 25 -6.19 -24.86 12.93
CA MET A 25 -5.43 -23.68 13.36
C MET A 25 -5.26 -23.65 14.89
N GLU A 26 -6.24 -24.12 15.66
CA GLU A 26 -6.12 -24.30 17.12
C GLU A 26 -5.03 -25.32 17.46
N ASP A 27 -5.06 -26.50 16.82
CA ASP A 27 -4.06 -27.57 17.02
C ASP A 27 -2.62 -27.09 16.67
N ARG A 28 -2.49 -26.09 15.79
CA ARG A 28 -1.23 -25.47 15.41
C ARG A 28 -0.83 -24.27 16.29
N GLY A 29 -1.69 -23.84 17.19
CA GLY A 29 -1.45 -22.68 18.06
C GLY A 29 -1.46 -21.33 17.31
N GLU A 30 -2.30 -21.20 16.29
CA GLU A 30 -2.41 -20.03 15.41
C GLU A 30 -3.68 -19.18 15.71
N PRO A 31 -3.75 -18.50 16.87
CA PRO A 31 -4.99 -17.81 17.30
C PRO A 31 -5.43 -16.70 16.34
N TYR A 32 -4.51 -16.02 15.70
CA TYR A 32 -4.84 -14.98 14.71
C TYR A 32 -5.51 -15.55 13.46
N LYS A 33 -5.18 -16.78 13.06
CA LYS A 33 -5.84 -17.45 11.93
C LYS A 33 -7.25 -17.91 12.32
N VAL A 34 -7.45 -18.36 13.52
CA VAL A 34 -8.79 -18.68 14.09
C VAL A 34 -9.67 -17.42 14.06
N GLU A 35 -9.15 -16.29 14.54
CA GLU A 35 -9.85 -15.01 14.50
C GLU A 35 -10.23 -14.60 13.07
N LEU A 36 -9.29 -14.73 12.10
CA LEU A 36 -9.58 -14.44 10.70
C LEU A 36 -10.65 -15.34 10.10
N ILE A 37 -10.65 -16.64 10.42
CA ILE A 37 -11.65 -17.58 9.92
C ILE A 37 -13.04 -17.23 10.47
N ASN A 38 -13.13 -16.83 11.73
CA ASN A 38 -14.40 -16.45 12.36
C ASN A 38 -15.00 -15.18 11.74
N ASP A 39 -14.18 -14.27 11.23
CA ASP A 39 -14.63 -13.03 10.60
C ASP A 39 -15.08 -13.21 9.14
N LEU A 40 -14.77 -14.35 8.52
CA LEU A 40 -15.22 -14.62 7.15
C LEU A 40 -16.74 -14.80 7.09
N PRO A 41 -17.43 -14.40 6.00
CA PRO A 41 -18.83 -14.70 5.76
C PRO A 41 -19.12 -16.21 5.86
N GLU A 42 -20.36 -16.57 6.21
CA GLU A 42 -20.74 -17.99 6.41
C GLU A 42 -20.54 -18.86 5.16
N ASP A 43 -20.76 -18.28 4.00
CA ASP A 43 -20.61 -18.92 2.68
C ASP A 43 -19.17 -18.87 2.11
N ALA A 44 -18.22 -18.29 2.84
CA ALA A 44 -16.86 -18.16 2.38
C ALA A 44 -16.14 -19.51 2.23
N VAL A 45 -15.48 -19.71 1.11
CA VAL A 45 -14.59 -20.85 0.89
C VAL A 45 -13.30 -20.64 1.66
N ILE A 46 -13.01 -21.51 2.62
CA ILE A 46 -11.82 -21.45 3.46
C ILE A 46 -10.74 -22.33 2.86
N SER A 47 -9.70 -21.70 2.31
CA SER A 47 -8.61 -22.38 1.63
C SER A 47 -7.27 -22.20 2.36
N PHE A 48 -6.45 -23.21 2.21
CA PHE A 48 -5.12 -23.32 2.78
C PHE A 48 -4.11 -23.69 1.70
N TYR A 49 -2.85 -23.38 1.98
CA TYR A 49 -1.72 -23.86 1.20
C TYR A 49 -0.77 -24.64 2.09
N ARG A 50 -0.36 -25.81 1.57
CA ARG A 50 0.61 -26.70 2.23
C ARG A 50 1.92 -26.67 1.48
N GLN A 51 3.01 -26.56 2.22
CA GLN A 51 4.38 -26.69 1.73
C GLN A 51 5.19 -27.57 2.69
N GLY A 52 5.27 -28.87 2.41
CA GLY A 52 5.79 -29.82 3.38
C GLY A 52 4.95 -29.83 4.67
N ASP A 53 5.58 -29.62 5.81
CA ASP A 53 4.91 -29.56 7.12
C ASP A 53 4.28 -28.18 7.42
N PHE A 54 4.63 -27.16 6.63
CA PHE A 54 4.05 -25.82 6.79
C PHE A 54 2.68 -25.74 6.10
N VAL A 55 1.70 -25.26 6.83
CA VAL A 55 0.33 -25.02 6.34
C VAL A 55 -0.10 -23.63 6.79
N ASP A 56 -0.67 -22.87 5.86
CA ASP A 56 -1.17 -21.53 6.15
C ASP A 56 -2.53 -21.26 5.50
N LEU A 57 -3.36 -20.46 6.19
CA LEU A 57 -4.62 -19.93 5.68
C LEU A 57 -4.33 -18.90 4.58
N CYS A 58 -4.79 -19.15 3.37
CA CYS A 58 -4.60 -18.21 2.26
C CYS A 58 -5.59 -18.46 1.12
N ALA A 59 -6.14 -17.37 0.57
CA ALA A 59 -7.01 -17.42 -0.60
C ALA A 59 -6.23 -17.73 -1.90
N GLY A 60 -4.94 -17.39 -1.94
CA GLY A 60 -4.10 -17.56 -3.13
C GLY A 60 -4.33 -16.47 -4.18
N PRO A 61 -3.92 -16.68 -5.44
CA PRO A 61 -3.17 -17.86 -5.91
C PRO A 61 -1.70 -17.87 -5.47
N HIS A 62 -1.10 -19.04 -5.42
CA HIS A 62 0.34 -19.23 -5.17
C HIS A 62 1.01 -19.96 -6.32
N LEU A 63 2.35 -19.90 -6.36
CA LEU A 63 3.15 -20.72 -7.25
C LEU A 63 2.92 -22.21 -6.95
N MET A 64 2.92 -23.05 -7.98
CA MET A 64 2.81 -24.51 -7.82
C MET A 64 4.05 -25.13 -7.18
N SER A 65 5.20 -24.46 -7.30
CA SER A 65 6.47 -24.92 -6.73
C SER A 65 7.44 -23.77 -6.56
N THR A 66 8.28 -23.85 -5.54
CA THR A 66 9.36 -22.88 -5.30
C THR A 66 10.47 -22.94 -6.36
N LYS A 67 10.48 -23.94 -7.26
CA LYS A 67 11.43 -24.05 -8.37
C LYS A 67 11.41 -22.85 -9.33
N ALA A 68 10.27 -22.18 -9.47
CA ALA A 68 10.13 -21.01 -10.32
C ALA A 68 10.92 -19.79 -9.81
N ILE A 69 11.22 -19.74 -8.52
CA ILE A 69 11.96 -18.65 -7.90
C ILE A 69 13.46 -18.88 -8.14
N LYS A 70 14.09 -18.00 -8.91
CA LYS A 70 15.54 -18.07 -9.17
C LYS A 70 16.32 -17.06 -8.34
N ALA A 71 15.71 -15.91 -8.06
CA ALA A 71 16.30 -14.82 -7.32
C ALA A 71 15.38 -14.37 -6.21
N VAL A 72 15.89 -14.17 -4.99
CA VAL A 72 15.11 -13.70 -3.85
C VAL A 72 15.97 -12.81 -2.97
N LYS A 73 15.37 -11.75 -2.44
CA LYS A 73 16.00 -10.89 -1.43
C LYS A 73 14.96 -10.48 -0.39
N LEU A 74 15.32 -10.61 0.89
CA LEU A 74 14.59 -9.95 1.98
C LEU A 74 15.03 -8.48 2.01
N THR A 75 14.06 -7.58 2.03
CA THR A 75 14.31 -6.13 1.89
C THR A 75 14.19 -5.39 3.22
N ALA A 76 13.25 -5.78 4.07
CA ALA A 76 13.03 -5.13 5.35
C ALA A 76 12.32 -6.05 6.34
N SER A 77 12.37 -5.68 7.61
CA SER A 77 11.45 -6.15 8.64
C SER A 77 10.95 -4.95 9.44
N SER A 78 9.69 -4.96 9.84
CA SER A 78 9.09 -3.90 10.65
C SER A 78 8.10 -4.46 11.65
N ALA A 79 7.89 -3.71 12.73
CA ALA A 79 6.78 -3.96 13.64
C ALA A 79 5.46 -3.57 12.95
N ALA A 80 4.40 -4.36 13.19
CA ALA A 80 3.05 -4.07 12.72
C ALA A 80 2.06 -4.49 13.80
N TYR A 81 1.19 -3.58 14.20
CA TYR A 81 0.11 -3.93 15.14
C TYR A 81 -0.92 -4.80 14.43
N TRP A 82 -1.40 -5.82 15.14
CA TRP A 82 -2.50 -6.65 14.64
C TRP A 82 -3.71 -5.77 14.30
N ARG A 83 -4.23 -5.91 13.09
CA ARG A 83 -5.35 -5.11 12.52
C ARG A 83 -5.10 -3.59 12.53
N GLY A 84 -3.85 -3.15 12.55
CA GLY A 84 -3.52 -1.72 12.55
C GLY A 84 -3.85 -0.97 13.84
N ASN A 85 -4.32 -1.65 14.89
CA ASN A 85 -4.68 -1.04 16.16
C ASN A 85 -3.51 -1.10 17.13
N SER A 86 -3.04 0.05 17.60
CA SER A 86 -1.90 0.19 18.52
C SER A 86 -2.10 -0.49 19.89
N ASN A 87 -3.34 -0.79 20.27
CA ASN A 87 -3.64 -1.52 21.51
C ASN A 87 -3.48 -3.03 21.35
N ASN A 88 -3.38 -3.53 20.14
CA ASN A 88 -3.21 -4.95 19.85
C ASN A 88 -1.73 -5.37 19.89
N LYS A 89 -1.50 -6.67 19.89
CA LYS A 89 -0.14 -7.22 19.87
C LYS A 89 0.63 -6.79 18.64
N VAL A 90 1.92 -6.54 18.84
CA VAL A 90 2.87 -6.25 17.76
C VAL A 90 3.32 -7.55 17.12
N LEU A 91 3.18 -7.63 15.81
CA LEU A 91 3.69 -8.70 14.96
C LEU A 91 4.91 -8.20 14.18
N THR A 92 5.76 -9.11 13.73
CA THR A 92 6.88 -8.80 12.85
C THR A 92 6.47 -9.04 11.39
N ARG A 93 6.49 -7.98 10.58
CA ARG A 93 6.25 -8.06 9.15
C ARG A 93 7.58 -8.12 8.41
N ILE A 94 7.76 -9.17 7.62
CA ILE A 94 8.97 -9.39 6.81
C ILE A 94 8.64 -9.11 5.36
N TYR A 95 9.41 -8.23 4.72
CA TYR A 95 9.28 -7.88 3.31
C TYR A 95 10.34 -8.59 2.48
N GLY A 96 9.96 -9.04 1.32
CA GLY A 96 10.85 -9.68 0.38
C GLY A 96 10.36 -9.55 -1.04
N ILE A 97 11.26 -9.73 -1.97
CA ILE A 97 10.99 -9.72 -3.41
C ILE A 97 11.61 -10.95 -4.05
N SER A 98 10.98 -11.42 -5.11
CA SER A 98 11.48 -12.57 -5.87
C SER A 98 11.28 -12.37 -7.37
N PHE A 99 12.20 -12.94 -8.16
CA PHE A 99 12.18 -12.91 -9.62
C PHE A 99 12.55 -14.26 -10.18
N THR A 100 12.18 -14.49 -11.43
CA THR A 100 12.55 -15.69 -12.21
C THR A 100 13.98 -15.62 -12.73
N LYS A 101 14.61 -14.42 -12.74
CA LYS A 101 15.99 -14.19 -13.18
C LYS A 101 16.73 -13.30 -12.18
N ASN A 102 18.04 -13.54 -12.03
CA ASN A 102 18.88 -12.70 -11.17
C ASN A 102 19.07 -11.28 -11.71
N ASP A 103 19.12 -11.14 -13.03
CA ASP A 103 19.28 -9.82 -13.66
C ASP A 103 18.09 -8.90 -13.41
N ASP A 104 16.86 -9.47 -13.42
CA ASP A 104 15.65 -8.71 -13.09
C ASP A 104 15.65 -8.27 -11.62
N LEU A 105 16.12 -9.12 -10.70
CA LEU A 105 16.29 -8.73 -9.29
C LEU A 105 17.32 -7.60 -9.16
N LYS A 106 18.45 -7.68 -9.88
CA LYS A 106 19.47 -6.65 -9.83
C LYS A 106 18.96 -5.33 -10.36
N ALA A 107 18.31 -5.33 -11.54
CA ALA A 107 17.70 -4.13 -12.12
C ALA A 107 16.65 -3.50 -11.19
N TYR A 108 15.82 -4.32 -10.53
CA TYR A 108 14.83 -3.83 -9.57
C TYR A 108 15.50 -3.18 -8.35
N LEU A 109 16.58 -3.76 -7.83
CA LEU A 109 17.29 -3.17 -6.69
C LEU A 109 17.97 -1.84 -7.06
N GLU A 110 18.54 -1.76 -8.24
CA GLU A 110 19.10 -0.50 -8.79
C GLU A 110 17.99 0.56 -8.94
N HIS A 111 16.82 0.15 -9.41
CA HIS A 111 15.64 1.03 -9.50
C HIS A 111 15.20 1.53 -8.13
N LEU A 112 15.17 0.67 -7.09
CA LEU A 112 14.84 1.09 -5.72
C LEU A 112 15.85 2.12 -5.17
N GLU A 113 17.13 1.96 -5.45
CA GLU A 113 18.13 2.96 -5.05
C GLU A 113 17.95 4.29 -5.81
N ASP A 114 17.58 4.22 -7.09
CA ASP A 114 17.26 5.42 -7.87
C ASP A 114 16.01 6.14 -7.35
N ILE A 115 14.95 5.41 -6.94
CA ILE A 115 13.78 5.98 -6.29
C ILE A 115 14.16 6.73 -5.01
N LYS A 116 15.00 6.13 -4.14
CA LYS A 116 15.47 6.79 -2.90
C LYS A 116 16.27 8.07 -3.21
N ARG A 117 17.08 8.04 -4.28
CA ARG A 117 17.85 9.20 -4.70
C ARG A 117 16.94 10.34 -5.18
N ARG A 118 15.80 9.99 -5.81
CA ARG A 118 14.81 10.93 -6.36
C ARG A 118 13.67 11.24 -5.40
N ASP A 119 13.80 10.87 -4.11
CA ASP A 119 12.78 11.18 -3.11
C ASP A 119 12.52 12.69 -3.04
N HIS A 120 11.26 13.08 -3.22
CA HIS A 120 10.87 14.49 -3.31
C HIS A 120 11.09 15.25 -2.01
N ASN A 121 10.97 14.61 -0.85
CA ASN A 121 11.23 15.26 0.44
C ASN A 121 12.72 15.53 0.64
N LYS A 122 13.57 14.60 0.17
CA LYS A 122 15.01 14.79 0.18
C LYS A 122 15.41 15.92 -0.76
N LEU A 123 15.02 15.80 -2.04
CA LEU A 123 15.36 16.79 -3.07
C LEU A 123 14.76 18.17 -2.74
N GLY A 124 13.53 18.22 -2.26
CA GLY A 124 12.87 19.47 -1.89
C GLY A 124 13.63 20.25 -0.82
N ARG A 125 14.17 19.56 0.19
CA ARG A 125 15.01 20.17 1.23
C ARG A 125 16.39 20.55 0.72
N GLU A 126 17.08 19.65 0.02
CA GLU A 126 18.42 19.88 -0.52
C GLU A 126 18.47 21.04 -1.54
N MET A 127 17.43 21.17 -2.36
CA MET A 127 17.28 22.23 -3.35
C MET A 127 16.60 23.49 -2.82
N GLU A 128 16.15 23.49 -1.57
CA GLU A 128 15.41 24.61 -0.94
C GLU A 128 14.13 24.95 -1.72
N LEU A 129 13.35 23.92 -2.11
CA LEU A 129 12.11 24.11 -2.86
C LEU A 129 10.93 24.41 -1.92
N PHE A 130 10.92 23.79 -0.75
CA PHE A 130 9.93 23.98 0.30
C PHE A 130 10.52 23.73 1.69
N THR A 131 9.85 24.21 2.70
CA THR A 131 10.18 23.96 4.10
C THR A 131 8.90 23.79 4.92
N THR A 132 9.02 23.32 6.14
CA THR A 132 7.94 23.30 7.14
C THR A 132 8.29 24.20 8.29
N VAL A 133 7.31 24.91 8.86
CA VAL A 133 7.48 25.84 10.00
C VAL A 133 6.46 25.47 11.06
N ASP A 134 6.89 25.33 12.30
CA ASP A 134 6.04 24.85 13.41
C ASP A 134 4.80 25.71 13.62
N VAL A 135 4.91 27.04 13.46
CA VAL A 135 3.78 27.97 13.60
C VAL A 135 2.72 27.84 12.51
N ILE A 136 3.05 27.21 11.38
CA ILE A 136 2.09 26.92 10.30
C ILE A 136 1.46 25.53 10.53
N GLY A 137 2.27 24.58 11.00
CA GLY A 137 1.87 23.21 11.28
C GLY A 137 2.57 22.16 10.42
N GLN A 138 2.66 20.95 10.96
CA GLN A 138 3.23 19.81 10.25
C GLN A 138 2.30 19.39 9.10
N GLY A 139 2.90 18.99 7.98
CA GLY A 139 2.14 18.59 6.78
C GLY A 139 1.68 19.76 5.89
N LEU A 140 1.94 21.01 6.31
CA LEU A 140 1.64 22.23 5.55
C LEU A 140 2.95 22.86 5.03
N PRO A 141 3.46 22.46 3.86
CA PRO A 141 4.73 22.95 3.34
C PRO A 141 4.63 24.40 2.89
N LEU A 142 5.62 25.21 3.32
CA LEU A 142 5.85 26.54 2.80
C LEU A 142 6.71 26.44 1.54
N ILE A 143 6.18 26.88 0.41
CA ILE A 143 6.89 26.88 -0.86
C ILE A 143 7.92 28.02 -0.87
N MET A 144 9.17 27.68 -1.13
CA MET A 144 10.27 28.61 -1.21
C MET A 144 10.40 29.24 -2.62
N PRO A 145 11.14 30.33 -2.81
CA PRO A 145 11.21 31.02 -4.10
C PRO A 145 11.61 30.15 -5.30
N LYS A 146 12.50 29.17 -5.10
CA LYS A 146 12.88 28.21 -6.15
C LYS A 146 11.72 27.28 -6.50
N GLY A 147 11.01 26.79 -5.49
CA GLY A 147 9.82 25.95 -5.66
C GLY A 147 8.69 26.70 -6.38
N GLU A 148 8.41 27.93 -5.96
CA GLU A 148 7.42 28.80 -6.59
C GLU A 148 7.73 29.05 -8.07
N ARG A 149 9.00 29.25 -8.41
CA ARG A 149 9.41 29.38 -9.82
C ARG A 149 9.09 28.15 -10.65
N ILE A 150 9.32 26.95 -10.09
CA ILE A 150 9.01 25.69 -10.78
C ILE A 150 7.49 25.58 -10.97
N ILE A 151 6.70 25.78 -9.90
CA ILE A 151 5.23 25.70 -9.95
C ILE A 151 4.69 26.67 -11.01
N ARG A 152 5.12 27.92 -10.97
CA ARG A 152 4.67 28.94 -11.93
C ARG A 152 5.05 28.62 -13.36
N THR A 153 6.24 28.04 -13.59
CA THR A 153 6.67 27.61 -14.92
C THR A 153 5.77 26.51 -15.45
N LEU A 154 5.46 25.51 -14.62
CA LEU A 154 4.57 24.41 -15.00
C LEU A 154 3.13 24.89 -15.22
N GLN A 155 2.63 25.80 -14.38
CA GLN A 155 1.30 26.39 -14.55
C GLN A 155 1.18 27.13 -15.88
N ARG A 156 2.14 27.99 -16.22
CA ARG A 156 2.13 28.70 -17.51
C ARG A 156 2.20 27.76 -18.68
N TRP A 157 3.06 26.76 -18.60
CA TRP A 157 3.20 25.78 -19.67
C TRP A 157 1.90 25.02 -19.91
N ILE A 158 1.24 24.54 -18.86
CA ILE A 158 -0.02 23.79 -19.03
C ILE A 158 -1.15 24.70 -19.52
N GLU A 159 -1.19 25.95 -19.03
CA GLU A 159 -2.16 26.95 -19.48
C GLU A 159 -2.03 27.23 -21.00
N ASP A 160 -0.80 27.47 -21.47
CA ASP A 160 -0.51 27.68 -22.89
C ASP A 160 -0.85 26.43 -23.74
N GLU A 161 -0.60 25.24 -23.23
CA GLU A 161 -0.91 23.97 -23.91
C GLU A 161 -2.43 23.75 -24.02
N GLU A 162 -3.18 24.01 -22.94
CA GLU A 162 -4.64 23.91 -22.90
C GLU A 162 -5.27 24.91 -23.90
N ASP A 163 -4.84 26.17 -23.86
CA ASP A 163 -5.34 27.22 -24.77
C ASP A 163 -5.06 26.85 -26.24
N SER A 164 -3.86 26.30 -26.53
CA SER A 164 -3.49 25.87 -27.90
C SER A 164 -4.37 24.74 -28.44
N ARG A 165 -4.91 23.92 -27.54
CA ARG A 165 -5.82 22.81 -27.87
C ARG A 165 -7.30 23.20 -27.86
N GLY A 166 -7.63 24.46 -27.61
CA GLY A 166 -8.98 24.98 -27.62
C GLY A 166 -9.78 24.71 -26.34
N TYR A 167 -9.13 24.36 -25.25
CA TYR A 167 -9.77 24.28 -23.95
C TYR A 167 -10.08 25.69 -23.43
N VAL A 168 -11.24 25.84 -22.79
CA VAL A 168 -11.67 27.12 -22.17
C VAL A 168 -11.60 26.98 -20.65
N ARG A 169 -10.92 27.94 -20.03
CA ARG A 169 -10.74 27.95 -18.59
C ARG A 169 -11.99 28.43 -17.87
N THR A 170 -12.38 27.73 -16.83
CA THR A 170 -13.42 28.14 -15.89
C THR A 170 -12.87 28.23 -14.47
N LYS A 171 -13.49 29.02 -13.62
CA LYS A 171 -13.17 29.12 -12.20
C LYS A 171 -14.41 28.82 -11.37
N THR A 172 -14.39 27.67 -10.73
CA THR A 172 -15.49 27.25 -9.85
C THR A 172 -15.29 27.80 -8.42
N PRO A 173 -16.38 27.97 -7.64
CA PRO A 173 -16.26 28.29 -6.22
C PRO A 173 -15.51 27.19 -5.46
N LEU A 174 -14.80 27.58 -4.39
CA LEU A 174 -14.08 26.64 -3.52
C LEU A 174 -15.01 25.85 -2.58
N MET A 175 -16.25 26.32 -2.42
CA MET A 175 -17.27 25.71 -1.55
C MET A 175 -18.54 25.48 -2.32
N ALA A 176 -19.26 24.42 -1.99
CA ALA A 176 -20.54 24.08 -2.59
C ALA A 176 -21.52 23.55 -1.54
N LYS A 177 -22.81 23.51 -1.88
CA LYS A 177 -23.83 22.86 -1.05
C LYS A 177 -23.62 21.35 -1.03
N SER A 178 -24.06 20.70 0.05
CA SER A 178 -23.95 19.24 0.23
C SER A 178 -24.55 18.42 -0.92
N ASP A 179 -25.54 18.98 -1.62
CA ASP A 179 -26.23 18.30 -2.73
C ASP A 179 -25.28 17.98 -3.90
N LEU A 180 -24.31 18.86 -4.19
CA LEU A 180 -23.30 18.57 -5.20
C LEU A 180 -22.48 17.32 -4.85
N TYR A 181 -22.10 17.17 -3.59
CA TYR A 181 -21.32 16.04 -3.10
C TYR A 181 -22.14 14.74 -3.04
N LYS A 182 -23.46 14.84 -2.82
CA LYS A 182 -24.39 13.70 -2.91
C LYS A 182 -24.54 13.22 -4.35
N ILE A 183 -24.72 14.14 -5.30
CA ILE A 183 -24.83 13.82 -6.73
C ILE A 183 -23.55 13.13 -7.25
N SER A 184 -22.39 13.58 -6.82
CA SER A 184 -21.10 13.03 -7.24
C SER A 184 -20.67 11.76 -6.47
N GLY A 185 -21.43 11.31 -5.47
CA GLY A 185 -21.12 10.17 -4.61
C GLY A 185 -20.04 10.43 -3.55
N HIS A 186 -19.41 11.59 -3.54
CA HIS A 186 -18.38 11.91 -2.53
C HIS A 186 -18.94 11.97 -1.11
N TRP A 187 -20.21 12.30 -0.94
CA TRP A 187 -20.86 12.37 0.37
C TRP A 187 -20.83 11.01 1.10
N ASP A 188 -21.07 9.93 0.39
CA ASP A 188 -21.18 8.59 1.00
C ASP A 188 -19.80 8.03 1.43
N HIS A 189 -18.72 8.49 0.76
CA HIS A 189 -17.37 7.98 1.00
C HIS A 189 -16.50 8.88 1.87
N TYR A 190 -16.73 10.20 1.86
CA TYR A 190 -15.81 11.17 2.47
C TYR A 190 -16.50 12.16 3.41
N LYS A 191 -17.73 11.88 3.86
CA LYS A 191 -18.49 12.78 4.74
C LYS A 191 -17.72 13.16 6.01
N GLU A 192 -17.05 12.20 6.61
CA GLU A 192 -16.28 12.39 7.86
C GLU A 192 -15.04 13.30 7.65
N ASP A 193 -14.53 13.39 6.42
CA ASP A 193 -13.37 14.21 6.05
C ASP A 193 -13.78 15.59 5.51
N MET A 194 -15.07 15.89 5.41
CA MET A 194 -15.57 17.16 4.90
C MET A 194 -15.73 18.20 6.00
N LEU A 195 -15.22 19.41 5.75
CA LEU A 195 -15.45 20.57 6.61
C LEU A 195 -16.78 21.23 6.28
N SER A 196 -17.63 21.42 7.31
CA SER A 196 -18.90 22.16 7.18
C SER A 196 -18.78 23.51 7.87
N LEU A 197 -19.20 24.58 7.16
CA LEU A 197 -19.25 25.93 7.74
C LEU A 197 -20.41 26.18 8.70
N ILE A 198 -21.38 25.25 8.78
CA ILE A 198 -22.59 25.43 9.60
C ILE A 198 -22.33 25.07 11.07
N HIS A 199 -21.27 24.33 11.34
CA HIS A 199 -20.94 23.83 12.68
C HIS A 199 -19.65 24.47 13.27
N ILE A 200 -19.26 25.63 12.78
CA ILE A 200 -18.18 26.45 13.36
C ILE A 200 -18.80 27.46 14.33
#